data_ae5fe9418770cc4e443f971d83c5c1b6
#
_entry.id   ae5fe9418770cc4e443f971d83c5c1b6
#
_cell.length_a   1.000
_cell.length_b   1.000
_cell.length_c   1.000
_cell.angle_alpha   90.00
_cell.angle_beta   90.00
_cell.angle_gamma   90.00
#
_symmetry.space_group_name_H-M   'P 1'
#
loop_
_entity.id
_entity.type
_entity.pdbx_description
1 polymer ?
#
loop_
_entity_poly.entity_id
_entity_poly.type
_entity_poly.pdbx_seq_one_letter_code
_entity_poly.pdbx_strand_id
1 'polypeptide(L)'
;QKTQSLQKLRFKGQTPILPGCYLRVTARIKAISGALPSVRIAGFAAGPGGAALPGVVTTGASVALTSYGQVVEVSAIVGTGARAGVTMAWGLDAIYGHFGLDLTGPNGGTVRIDDIEIEDITGVFLRDMLGTVDVRDFGAKGDGIANDAAAFLAADAAANGRLVVVPEGTYFLDSDVTIQSHIRFEGHITMPVARVLSLAQDYHLAAYIDAFGDEVLAFKKAWQCLINASDHESLDLCGRRIDVKAPIDMAAAVPNRTE
;
A
#
# COMPACT_ATOMS: atom_id res chain seq x y z
N GLN A 1 -11.37 -17.68 34.82
CA GLN A 1 -11.15 -16.57 35.74
C GLN A 1 -9.67 -16.20 35.75
N LYS A 2 -9.37 -14.90 35.76
CA LYS A 2 -8.00 -14.39 35.87
C LYS A 2 -7.56 -14.43 37.32
N THR A 3 -6.53 -15.20 37.61
CA THR A 3 -6.06 -15.45 38.99
C THR A 3 -4.64 -14.95 39.29
N GLN A 4 -3.89 -14.60 38.24
CA GLN A 4 -2.51 -14.14 38.34
C GLN A 4 -2.35 -12.74 37.74
N SER A 5 -1.36 -11.96 38.22
CA SER A 5 -1.08 -10.60 37.66
C SER A 5 -0.85 -10.62 36.15
N LEU A 6 -0.19 -11.63 35.66
CA LEU A 6 -0.02 -11.94 34.26
C LEU A 6 -0.49 -13.37 33.99
N GLN A 7 -1.63 -13.51 33.34
CA GLN A 7 -2.14 -14.82 32.94
C GLN A 7 -1.93 -15.02 31.44
N LYS A 8 -1.15 -16.04 31.10
CA LYS A 8 -0.77 -16.39 29.73
C LYS A 8 -1.65 -17.51 29.20
N LEU A 9 -2.23 -17.31 28.03
CA LEU A 9 -2.92 -18.33 27.27
C LEU A 9 -2.21 -18.47 25.91
N ARG A 10 -1.84 -19.71 25.58
CA ARG A 10 -1.08 -19.99 24.34
C ARG A 10 -1.65 -21.21 23.65
N PHE A 11 -1.84 -21.07 22.35
CA PHE A 11 -1.97 -22.21 21.45
C PHE A 11 -0.57 -22.83 21.28
N LYS A 12 -0.45 -24.12 21.57
CA LYS A 12 0.83 -24.83 21.54
C LYS A 12 1.19 -25.40 20.17
N GLY A 13 0.39 -25.13 19.13
CA GLY A 13 0.74 -25.46 17.76
C GLY A 13 1.98 -24.66 17.32
N GLN A 14 2.85 -25.32 16.56
CA GLN A 14 4.04 -24.70 15.99
C GLN A 14 3.65 -23.98 14.70
N THR A 15 3.30 -22.72 14.78
CA THR A 15 3.02 -21.90 13.58
C THR A 15 4.34 -21.51 12.95
N PRO A 16 4.66 -21.94 11.72
CA PRO A 16 5.93 -21.62 11.05
C PRO A 16 6.10 -20.12 10.83
N ILE A 17 7.31 -19.63 11.04
CA ILE A 17 7.73 -18.27 10.69
C ILE A 17 8.82 -18.38 9.63
N LEU A 18 8.45 -18.24 8.37
CA LEU A 18 9.38 -18.31 7.26
C LEU A 18 9.98 -16.93 6.96
N PRO A 19 11.19 -16.86 6.41
CA PRO A 19 11.76 -15.59 5.94
C PRO A 19 10.79 -14.85 5.01
N GLY A 20 10.51 -13.57 5.33
CA GLY A 20 9.54 -12.75 4.59
C GLY A 20 8.07 -12.97 4.96
N CYS A 21 7.76 -13.87 5.89
CA CYS A 21 6.41 -14.15 6.37
C CYS A 21 5.92 -13.04 7.34
N TYR A 22 4.65 -12.67 7.19
CA TYR A 22 3.94 -11.76 8.09
C TYR A 22 2.57 -12.35 8.43
N LEU A 23 2.33 -12.54 9.72
CA LEU A 23 1.11 -13.12 10.25
C LEU A 23 0.36 -12.09 11.09
N ARG A 24 -0.94 -11.98 10.90
CA ARG A 24 -1.82 -11.29 11.83
C ARG A 24 -2.37 -12.30 12.81
N VAL A 25 -2.21 -12.03 14.09
CA VAL A 25 -2.84 -12.80 15.17
C VAL A 25 -3.94 -11.93 15.76
N THR A 26 -5.17 -12.43 15.73
CA THR A 26 -6.36 -11.73 16.24
C THR A 26 -7.04 -12.59 17.29
N ALA A 27 -7.52 -11.98 18.38
CA ALA A 27 -8.33 -12.65 19.38
C ALA A 27 -9.58 -11.84 19.68
N ARG A 28 -10.72 -12.52 19.83
CA ARG A 28 -12.00 -11.92 20.22
C ARG A 28 -12.33 -12.34 21.65
N ILE A 29 -12.51 -11.34 22.52
CA ILE A 29 -12.65 -11.58 23.96
C ILE A 29 -13.71 -10.62 24.53
N LYS A 30 -14.43 -11.10 25.57
CA LYS A 30 -15.33 -10.26 26.35
C LYS A 30 -15.20 -10.52 27.84
N ALA A 31 -15.37 -9.46 28.65
CA ALA A 31 -15.53 -9.60 30.08
C ALA A 31 -16.94 -10.06 30.43
N ILE A 32 -17.04 -10.97 31.41
CA ILE A 32 -18.33 -11.54 31.88
C ILE A 32 -18.68 -11.01 33.25
N SER A 33 -17.74 -11.01 34.20
CA SER A 33 -17.96 -10.57 35.56
C SER A 33 -16.64 -10.29 36.30
N GLY A 34 -16.72 -9.65 37.44
CA GLY A 34 -15.57 -9.36 38.29
C GLY A 34 -14.73 -8.19 37.79
N ALA A 35 -13.46 -8.18 38.10
CA ALA A 35 -12.54 -7.12 37.66
C ALA A 35 -12.36 -7.13 36.13
N LEU A 36 -12.18 -5.95 35.56
CA LEU A 36 -11.96 -5.77 34.12
C LEU A 36 -10.46 -5.76 33.82
N PRO A 37 -9.90 -6.84 33.25
CA PRO A 37 -8.47 -6.91 32.89
C PRO A 37 -8.19 -6.18 31.58
N SER A 38 -6.92 -5.99 31.29
CA SER A 38 -6.44 -5.66 29.93
C SER A 38 -6.00 -6.93 29.20
N VAL A 39 -6.15 -6.92 27.89
CA VAL A 39 -5.78 -8.01 26.99
C VAL A 39 -4.78 -7.53 25.94
N ARG A 40 -3.85 -8.38 25.57
CA ARG A 40 -2.93 -8.16 24.44
C ARG A 40 -2.61 -9.47 23.75
N ILE A 41 -2.35 -9.42 22.45
CA ILE A 41 -1.76 -10.56 21.77
C ILE A 41 -0.36 -10.79 22.33
N ALA A 42 0.01 -12.05 22.44
CA ALA A 42 1.34 -12.42 22.90
C ALA A 42 1.77 -13.76 22.28
N GLY A 43 3.07 -13.87 22.04
CA GLY A 43 3.67 -15.04 21.42
C GLY A 43 4.88 -15.57 22.19
N PHE A 44 5.35 -16.71 21.74
CA PHE A 44 6.64 -17.30 22.08
C PHE A 44 7.37 -17.55 20.77
N ALA A 45 8.52 -16.91 20.56
CA ALA A 45 9.36 -17.10 19.40
C ALA A 45 10.36 -18.22 19.67
N ALA A 46 10.34 -19.25 18.86
CA ALA A 46 11.27 -20.37 18.92
C ALA A 46 12.30 -20.25 17.80
N GLY A 47 13.55 -20.35 18.16
CA GLY A 47 14.68 -20.50 17.26
C GLY A 47 15.08 -21.96 17.02
N PRO A 48 16.30 -22.20 16.50
CA PRO A 48 16.83 -23.54 16.27
C PRO A 48 16.76 -24.40 17.54
N GLY A 49 16.28 -25.63 17.37
CA GLY A 49 16.10 -26.57 18.49
C GLY A 49 14.93 -26.23 19.44
N GLY A 50 14.09 -25.25 19.10
CA GLY A 50 12.92 -24.88 19.90
C GLY A 50 13.23 -23.97 21.10
N ALA A 51 14.46 -23.46 21.22
CA ALA A 51 14.85 -22.53 22.27
C ALA A 51 14.17 -21.16 22.09
N ALA A 52 13.87 -20.46 23.18
CA ALA A 52 13.33 -19.12 23.13
C ALA A 52 14.35 -18.16 22.51
N LEU A 53 13.90 -17.34 21.57
CA LEU A 53 14.74 -16.27 21.01
C LEU A 53 14.82 -15.10 21.98
N PRO A 54 16.03 -14.69 22.38
CA PRO A 54 16.21 -13.52 23.24
C PRO A 54 16.06 -12.22 22.42
N GLY A 55 15.67 -11.14 23.12
CA GLY A 55 15.69 -9.79 22.57
C GLY A 55 14.56 -9.46 21.57
N VAL A 56 13.65 -10.41 21.29
CA VAL A 56 12.52 -10.16 20.37
C VAL A 56 11.30 -9.66 21.14
N VAL A 57 10.50 -8.81 20.48
CA VAL A 57 9.22 -8.32 21.03
C VAL A 57 8.18 -9.42 20.91
N THR A 58 7.69 -9.93 22.04
CA THR A 58 6.75 -11.05 22.09
C THR A 58 5.31 -10.66 22.44
N THR A 59 5.02 -9.37 22.55
CA THR A 59 3.70 -8.87 22.92
C THR A 59 3.28 -7.68 22.05
N GLY A 60 2.02 -7.67 21.65
CA GLY A 60 1.38 -6.53 20.99
C GLY A 60 0.91 -5.47 21.98
N ALA A 61 0.18 -4.47 21.45
CA ALA A 61 -0.44 -3.41 22.23
C ALA A 61 -1.49 -3.97 23.20
N SER A 62 -1.61 -3.35 24.37
CA SER A 62 -2.58 -3.75 25.40
C SER A 62 -3.86 -2.94 25.26
N VAL A 63 -5.00 -3.63 25.30
CA VAL A 63 -6.35 -3.04 25.25
C VAL A 63 -7.08 -3.34 26.54
N ALA A 64 -7.60 -2.30 27.22
CA ALA A 64 -8.38 -2.47 28.42
C ALA A 64 -9.82 -2.91 28.08
N LEU A 65 -10.33 -3.91 28.81
CA LEU A 65 -11.77 -4.24 28.77
C LEU A 65 -12.51 -3.24 29.66
N THR A 66 -13.47 -2.51 29.11
CA THR A 66 -14.14 -1.40 29.80
C THR A 66 -15.59 -1.71 30.19
N SER A 67 -16.16 -2.78 29.64
CA SER A 67 -17.56 -3.17 29.90
C SER A 67 -17.76 -4.68 29.82
N TYR A 68 -18.81 -5.16 30.48
CA TYR A 68 -19.23 -6.56 30.36
C TYR A 68 -20.05 -6.83 29.11
N GLY A 69 -19.91 -8.05 28.56
CA GLY A 69 -20.69 -8.51 27.43
C GLY A 69 -20.25 -7.96 26.06
N GLN A 70 -19.52 -6.87 26.02
CA GLN A 70 -18.98 -6.31 24.79
C GLN A 70 -17.82 -7.17 24.30
N VAL A 71 -17.87 -7.57 23.03
CA VAL A 71 -16.76 -8.24 22.34
C VAL A 71 -15.72 -7.20 21.96
N VAL A 72 -14.50 -7.43 22.36
CA VAL A 72 -13.33 -6.61 22.00
C VAL A 72 -12.42 -7.48 21.13
N GLU A 73 -12.06 -6.95 19.98
CA GLU A 73 -11.04 -7.54 19.11
C GLU A 73 -9.69 -6.92 19.41
N VAL A 74 -8.67 -7.76 19.56
CA VAL A 74 -7.28 -7.35 19.74
C VAL A 74 -6.42 -8.09 18.74
N SER A 75 -5.54 -7.36 18.06
CA SER A 75 -4.66 -7.95 17.05
C SER A 75 -3.23 -7.45 17.18
N ALA A 76 -2.30 -8.23 16.64
CA ALA A 76 -0.91 -7.84 16.45
C ALA A 76 -0.35 -8.53 15.21
N ILE A 77 0.59 -7.87 14.55
CA ILE A 77 1.30 -8.43 13.40
C ILE A 77 2.68 -8.88 13.86
N VAL A 78 2.98 -10.13 13.56
CA VAL A 78 4.30 -10.74 13.75
C VAL A 78 4.94 -11.00 12.39
N GLY A 79 6.24 -10.80 12.29
CA GLY A 79 6.95 -11.07 11.05
C GLY A 79 8.46 -11.08 11.23
N THR A 80 9.17 -11.42 10.16
CA THR A 80 10.63 -11.48 10.18
C THR A 80 11.28 -10.10 10.09
N GLY A 81 10.62 -9.11 9.49
CA GLY A 81 11.14 -7.75 9.29
C GLY A 81 10.43 -6.70 10.12
N ALA A 82 11.16 -5.65 10.52
CA ALA A 82 10.59 -4.46 11.10
C ALA A 82 10.02 -3.57 9.97
N ARG A 83 8.70 -3.64 9.74
CA ARG A 83 7.97 -2.83 8.77
C ARG A 83 6.89 -2.03 9.45
N ALA A 84 6.36 -1.01 8.78
CA ALA A 84 5.23 -0.24 9.28
C ALA A 84 4.04 -1.17 9.59
N GLY A 85 3.49 -1.05 10.81
CA GLY A 85 2.40 -1.91 11.30
C GLY A 85 2.84 -3.22 11.95
N VAL A 86 4.08 -3.67 11.78
CA VAL A 86 4.60 -4.88 12.44
C VAL A 86 4.96 -4.57 13.89
N THR A 87 4.20 -5.14 14.83
CA THR A 87 4.41 -4.93 16.28
C THR A 87 5.40 -5.91 16.88
N MET A 88 5.52 -7.11 16.34
CA MET A 88 6.39 -8.18 16.81
C MET A 88 7.34 -8.61 15.68
N ALA A 89 8.45 -7.87 15.50
CA ALA A 89 9.52 -8.24 14.58
C ALA A 89 10.44 -9.26 15.23
N TRP A 90 10.48 -10.49 14.68
CA TRP A 90 11.22 -11.61 15.30
C TRP A 90 12.53 -11.96 14.62
N GLY A 91 12.84 -11.35 13.48
CA GLY A 91 14.07 -11.62 12.73
C GLY A 91 14.04 -12.95 11.98
N LEU A 92 15.18 -13.30 11.39
CA LEU A 92 15.32 -14.49 10.56
C LEU A 92 15.62 -15.78 11.38
N ASP A 93 15.97 -15.64 12.67
CA ASP A 93 16.28 -16.78 13.54
C ASP A 93 15.01 -17.45 14.10
N ALA A 94 13.84 -16.83 13.95
CA ALA A 94 12.56 -17.42 14.33
C ALA A 94 12.17 -18.52 13.34
N ILE A 95 11.93 -19.72 13.85
CA ILE A 95 11.52 -20.89 13.05
C ILE A 95 10.01 -21.10 13.18
N TYR A 96 9.47 -20.97 14.39
CA TYR A 96 8.04 -21.06 14.65
C TYR A 96 7.63 -20.25 15.86
N GLY A 97 6.33 -20.02 15.99
CA GLY A 97 5.73 -19.33 17.12
C GLY A 97 4.60 -20.11 17.79
N HIS A 98 4.43 -19.91 19.11
CA HIS A 98 3.18 -20.23 19.81
C HIS A 98 2.45 -18.93 20.08
N PHE A 99 1.25 -18.79 19.57
CA PHE A 99 0.49 -17.55 19.70
C PHE A 99 -0.68 -17.67 20.67
N GLY A 100 -1.09 -16.56 21.21
CA GLY A 100 -2.22 -16.45 22.10
C GLY A 100 -2.35 -15.05 22.65
N LEU A 101 -2.83 -14.97 23.89
CA LEU A 101 -3.02 -13.70 24.55
C LEU A 101 -2.52 -13.70 25.99
N ASP A 102 -2.20 -12.52 26.49
CA ASP A 102 -1.94 -12.24 27.89
C ASP A 102 -3.11 -11.42 28.46
N LEU A 103 -3.54 -11.80 29.66
CA LEU A 103 -4.40 -10.98 30.50
C LEU A 103 -3.56 -10.31 31.58
N THR A 104 -3.62 -8.99 31.66
CA THR A 104 -2.90 -8.16 32.62
C THR A 104 -3.89 -7.35 33.47
N GLY A 105 -3.40 -6.59 34.44
CA GLY A 105 -4.24 -5.78 35.32
C GLY A 105 -4.85 -6.58 36.48
N PRO A 106 -6.02 -6.17 37.01
CA PRO A 106 -6.57 -6.72 38.27
C PRO A 106 -6.98 -8.19 38.14
N ASN A 107 -6.86 -8.92 39.22
CA ASN A 107 -7.31 -10.31 39.35
C ASN A 107 -8.81 -10.39 39.72
N GLY A 108 -9.40 -11.56 39.57
CA GLY A 108 -10.81 -11.84 39.92
C GLY A 108 -11.80 -11.65 38.75
N GLY A 109 -11.34 -11.14 37.66
CA GLY A 109 -12.18 -11.01 36.45
C GLY A 109 -12.42 -12.35 35.76
N THR A 110 -13.62 -12.55 35.24
CA THR A 110 -13.98 -13.67 34.36
C THR A 110 -14.15 -13.15 32.95
N VAL A 111 -13.37 -13.72 32.02
CA VAL A 111 -13.44 -13.40 30.60
C VAL A 111 -13.81 -14.64 29.80
N ARG A 112 -14.42 -14.43 28.64
CA ARG A 112 -14.64 -15.46 27.63
C ARG A 112 -13.85 -15.08 26.38
N ILE A 113 -13.06 -16.00 25.87
CA ILE A 113 -12.38 -15.91 24.60
C ILE A 113 -13.22 -16.70 23.62
N ASP A 114 -13.52 -16.09 22.47
CA ASP A 114 -14.32 -16.71 21.42
C ASP A 114 -13.40 -17.51 20.51
N ASP A 115 -12.43 -16.82 19.91
CA ASP A 115 -11.44 -17.43 19.03
C ASP A 115 -10.06 -16.76 19.17
N ILE A 116 -9.08 -17.43 18.57
CA ILE A 116 -7.76 -16.89 18.25
C ILE A 116 -7.51 -17.28 16.79
N GLU A 117 -7.44 -16.29 15.93
CA GLU A 117 -7.22 -16.43 14.51
C GLU A 117 -5.78 -16.08 14.16
N ILE A 118 -5.16 -16.88 13.29
CA ILE A 118 -3.83 -16.62 12.74
C ILE A 118 -3.97 -16.59 11.21
N GLU A 119 -3.77 -15.42 10.65
CA GLU A 119 -3.93 -15.16 9.22
C GLU A 119 -2.58 -14.84 8.59
N ASP A 120 -2.27 -15.47 7.45
CA ASP A 120 -1.11 -15.07 6.63
C ASP A 120 -1.45 -13.81 5.84
N ILE A 121 -0.82 -12.70 6.22
CA ILE A 121 -0.96 -11.40 5.57
C ILE A 121 0.29 -10.99 4.80
N THR A 122 1.18 -11.92 4.50
CA THR A 122 2.43 -11.68 3.76
C THR A 122 2.15 -10.91 2.47
N GLY A 123 1.05 -11.21 1.78
CA GLY A 123 0.63 -10.52 0.56
C GLY A 123 0.44 -9.00 0.72
N VAL A 124 0.08 -8.52 1.91
CA VAL A 124 -0.07 -7.06 2.18
C VAL A 124 1.29 -6.35 2.10
N PHE A 125 2.36 -7.02 2.51
CA PHE A 125 3.71 -6.47 2.52
C PHE A 125 4.48 -6.72 1.22
N LEU A 126 3.98 -7.57 0.33
CA LEU A 126 4.58 -7.82 -0.98
C LEU A 126 4.47 -6.60 -1.91
N ARG A 127 3.53 -5.70 -1.69
CA ARG A 127 3.38 -4.47 -2.50
C ARG A 127 4.67 -3.67 -2.61
N ASP A 128 5.39 -3.49 -1.52
CA ASP A 128 6.67 -2.77 -1.53
C ASP A 128 7.79 -3.54 -2.24
N MET A 129 7.60 -4.84 -2.44
CA MET A 129 8.55 -5.73 -3.14
C MET A 129 8.22 -5.90 -4.63
N LEU A 130 7.00 -5.52 -5.04
CA LEU A 130 6.64 -5.46 -6.46
C LEU A 130 7.40 -4.29 -7.10
N GLY A 131 7.95 -4.52 -8.28
CA GLY A 131 8.61 -3.48 -9.07
C GLY A 131 7.63 -2.43 -9.64
N THR A 132 6.37 -2.43 -9.21
CA THR A 132 5.29 -1.59 -9.72
C THR A 132 4.47 -0.95 -8.62
N VAL A 133 3.86 0.20 -8.95
CA VAL A 133 2.90 0.95 -8.13
C VAL A 133 1.66 1.21 -8.96
N ASP A 134 0.49 0.79 -8.49
CA ASP A 134 -0.79 0.97 -9.18
C ASP A 134 -1.45 2.29 -8.73
N VAL A 135 -1.88 3.14 -9.67
CA VAL A 135 -2.54 4.42 -9.36
C VAL A 135 -3.85 4.24 -8.58
N ARG A 136 -4.54 3.11 -8.75
CA ARG A 136 -5.78 2.79 -8.02
C ARG A 136 -5.53 2.58 -6.52
N ASP A 137 -4.35 2.14 -6.15
CA ASP A 137 -3.95 1.99 -4.74
C ASP A 137 -3.87 3.33 -4.00
N PHE A 138 -3.79 4.44 -4.76
CA PHE A 138 -3.76 5.82 -4.27
C PHE A 138 -5.07 6.57 -4.50
N GLY A 139 -6.13 5.86 -4.89
CA GLY A 139 -7.49 6.37 -4.97
C GLY A 139 -7.96 6.75 -6.38
N ALA A 140 -7.19 6.48 -7.42
CA ALA A 140 -7.64 6.66 -8.80
C ALA A 140 -8.83 5.74 -9.09
N LYS A 141 -9.87 6.28 -9.73
CA LYS A 141 -11.10 5.53 -10.04
C LYS A 141 -11.12 4.96 -11.44
N GLY A 142 -10.57 5.70 -12.40
CA GLY A 142 -10.57 5.28 -13.80
C GLY A 142 -11.96 5.19 -14.42
N ASP A 143 -12.92 6.01 -13.95
CA ASP A 143 -14.31 6.04 -14.38
C ASP A 143 -14.60 7.14 -15.42
N GLY A 144 -13.60 7.92 -15.79
CA GLY A 144 -13.70 9.05 -16.74
C GLY A 144 -14.39 10.30 -16.19
N ILE A 145 -14.78 10.31 -14.90
CA ILE A 145 -15.57 11.37 -14.26
C ILE A 145 -14.81 11.98 -13.09
N ALA A 146 -14.33 11.13 -12.16
CA ALA A 146 -13.58 11.58 -11.01
C ALA A 146 -12.24 12.16 -11.43
N ASN A 147 -11.80 13.25 -10.75
CA ASN A 147 -10.47 13.78 -10.98
C ASN A 147 -9.43 12.91 -10.29
N ASP A 148 -8.65 12.18 -11.07
CA ASP A 148 -7.66 11.21 -10.60
C ASP A 148 -6.24 11.81 -10.46
N ALA A 149 -6.05 13.10 -10.76
CA ALA A 149 -4.71 13.75 -10.79
C ALA A 149 -3.95 13.60 -9.46
N ALA A 150 -4.62 13.78 -8.33
CA ALA A 150 -3.98 13.64 -7.01
C ALA A 150 -3.49 12.22 -6.74
N ALA A 151 -4.22 11.21 -7.23
CA ALA A 151 -3.84 9.80 -7.09
C ALA A 151 -2.61 9.47 -7.95
N PHE A 152 -2.50 10.02 -9.16
CA PHE A 152 -1.33 9.88 -10.02
C PHE A 152 -0.08 10.47 -9.36
N LEU A 153 -0.16 11.70 -8.83
CA LEU A 153 0.95 12.33 -8.12
C LEU A 153 1.36 11.56 -6.85
N ALA A 154 0.39 11.04 -6.11
CA ALA A 154 0.66 10.23 -4.91
C ALA A 154 1.31 8.88 -5.26
N ALA A 155 0.88 8.24 -6.34
CA ALA A 155 1.49 7.00 -6.83
C ALA A 155 2.94 7.23 -7.29
N ASP A 156 3.19 8.31 -8.04
CA ASP A 156 4.53 8.70 -8.48
C ASP A 156 5.46 8.97 -7.29
N ALA A 157 5.00 9.76 -6.31
CA ALA A 157 5.75 10.03 -5.09
C ALA A 157 6.09 8.76 -4.30
N ALA A 158 5.20 7.77 -4.31
CA ALA A 158 5.40 6.48 -3.64
C ALA A 158 6.22 5.48 -4.47
N ALA A 159 6.46 5.74 -5.75
CA ALA A 159 7.13 4.80 -6.65
C ALA A 159 8.57 4.51 -6.23
N ASN A 160 9.35 5.53 -5.82
CA ASN A 160 10.74 5.36 -5.37
C ASN A 160 11.57 4.51 -6.34
N GLY A 161 11.51 4.80 -7.64
CA GLY A 161 12.22 4.07 -8.71
C GLY A 161 11.47 2.83 -9.23
N ARG A 162 10.29 2.51 -8.71
CA ARG A 162 9.41 1.48 -9.27
C ARG A 162 8.61 2.04 -10.45
N LEU A 163 8.10 1.14 -11.29
CA LEU A 163 7.23 1.49 -12.41
C LEU A 163 5.82 1.87 -11.91
N VAL A 164 5.32 3.04 -12.28
CA VAL A 164 3.90 3.40 -12.10
C VAL A 164 3.06 2.70 -13.17
N VAL A 165 2.00 2.02 -12.77
CA VAL A 165 1.06 1.34 -13.68
C VAL A 165 -0.28 2.04 -13.62
N VAL A 166 -0.83 2.32 -14.81
CA VAL A 166 -2.19 2.84 -14.99
C VAL A 166 -3.02 1.71 -15.59
N PRO A 167 -3.80 0.96 -14.78
CA PRO A 167 -4.59 -0.18 -15.27
C PRO A 167 -5.69 0.25 -16.24
N GLU A 168 -6.34 -0.74 -16.89
CA GLU A 168 -7.48 -0.49 -17.77
C GLU A 168 -8.52 0.45 -17.12
N GLY A 169 -8.99 1.45 -17.85
CA GLY A 169 -9.95 2.45 -17.41
C GLY A 169 -9.78 3.77 -18.15
N THR A 170 -10.60 4.75 -17.81
CA THR A 170 -10.49 6.13 -18.33
C THR A 170 -10.24 7.06 -17.15
N TYR A 171 -9.08 7.68 -17.08
CA TYR A 171 -8.66 8.51 -15.97
C TYR A 171 -8.74 9.99 -16.33
N PHE A 172 -9.61 10.74 -15.65
CA PHE A 172 -9.75 12.16 -15.88
C PHE A 172 -8.79 12.95 -14.99
N LEU A 173 -7.94 13.79 -15.61
CA LEU A 173 -6.96 14.64 -14.92
C LEU A 173 -7.30 16.11 -15.17
N ASP A 174 -7.86 16.80 -14.17
CA ASP A 174 -8.23 18.23 -14.27
C ASP A 174 -7.15 19.17 -13.72
N SER A 175 -5.92 18.73 -13.76
CA SER A 175 -4.75 19.56 -13.42
C SER A 175 -3.55 19.12 -14.24
N ASP A 176 -2.49 19.95 -14.22
CA ASP A 176 -1.21 19.54 -14.75
C ASP A 176 -0.62 18.44 -13.88
N VAL A 177 -0.09 17.40 -14.51
CA VAL A 177 0.49 16.24 -13.83
C VAL A 177 1.87 15.98 -14.39
N THR A 178 2.86 15.94 -13.50
CA THR A 178 4.24 15.54 -13.83
C THR A 178 4.56 14.23 -13.14
N ILE A 179 4.98 13.22 -13.92
CA ILE A 179 5.40 11.92 -13.46
C ILE A 179 6.92 11.84 -13.58
N GLN A 180 7.60 11.66 -12.46
CA GLN A 180 9.05 11.56 -12.38
C GLN A 180 9.58 10.12 -12.56
N SER A 181 8.73 9.12 -12.28
CA SER A 181 9.04 7.71 -12.41
C SER A 181 8.75 7.21 -13.82
N HIS A 182 9.24 6.00 -14.15
CA HIS A 182 8.73 5.29 -15.32
C HIS A 182 7.25 4.97 -15.16
N ILE A 183 6.47 5.09 -16.25
CA ILE A 183 5.03 4.85 -16.25
C ILE A 183 4.61 3.96 -17.42
N ARG A 184 3.64 3.06 -17.16
CA ARG A 184 3.00 2.23 -18.18
C ARG A 184 1.50 2.43 -18.16
N PHE A 185 0.94 2.72 -19.31
CA PHE A 185 -0.50 2.89 -19.52
C PHE A 185 -1.11 1.61 -20.11
N GLU A 186 -2.09 1.04 -19.40
CA GLU A 186 -2.99 -0.01 -19.89
C GLU A 186 -4.40 0.58 -20.08
N GLY A 187 -4.70 1.67 -19.39
CA GLY A 187 -5.88 2.53 -19.56
C GLY A 187 -5.53 3.86 -20.21
N HIS A 188 -6.55 4.71 -20.42
CA HIS A 188 -6.39 5.98 -21.11
C HIS A 188 -6.63 7.17 -20.18
N ILE A 189 -5.98 8.28 -20.52
CA ILE A 189 -6.13 9.57 -19.86
C ILE A 189 -7.05 10.47 -20.67
N THR A 190 -7.89 11.21 -19.99
CA THR A 190 -8.60 12.37 -20.51
C THR A 190 -8.22 13.60 -19.69
N MET A 191 -8.01 14.74 -20.36
CA MET A 191 -7.72 16.01 -19.68
C MET A 191 -8.13 17.21 -20.53
N PRO A 192 -8.45 18.36 -19.90
CA PRO A 192 -8.70 19.59 -20.62
C PRO A 192 -7.54 19.97 -21.56
N VAL A 193 -7.85 20.69 -22.64
CA VAL A 193 -6.85 21.10 -23.65
C VAL A 193 -5.69 21.87 -23.03
N ALA A 194 -5.98 22.75 -22.06
CA ALA A 194 -4.97 23.58 -21.39
C ALA A 194 -4.08 22.80 -20.39
N ARG A 195 -4.45 21.59 -19.99
CA ARG A 195 -3.71 20.80 -19.02
C ARG A 195 -2.57 20.03 -19.67
N VAL A 196 -1.46 19.92 -18.92
CA VAL A 196 -0.23 19.29 -19.38
C VAL A 196 0.01 18.00 -18.61
N LEU A 197 0.33 16.92 -19.38
CA LEU A 197 0.93 15.72 -18.84
C LEU A 197 2.42 15.75 -19.16
N SER A 198 3.27 15.71 -18.14
CA SER A 198 4.71 15.63 -18.29
C SER A 198 5.23 14.27 -17.82
N LEU A 199 5.95 13.57 -18.68
CA LEU A 199 6.55 12.26 -18.42
C LEU A 199 8.07 12.42 -18.41
N ALA A 200 8.69 12.51 -17.21
CA ALA A 200 10.12 12.84 -17.12
C ALA A 200 11.02 11.71 -17.65
N GLN A 201 10.65 10.44 -17.44
CA GLN A 201 11.44 9.28 -17.86
C GLN A 201 11.00 8.68 -19.20
N ASP A 202 9.71 8.80 -19.54
CA ASP A 202 9.10 8.18 -20.73
C ASP A 202 8.63 9.24 -21.74
N TYR A 203 9.46 10.29 -21.91
CA TYR A 203 9.14 11.39 -22.80
C TYR A 203 9.39 11.02 -24.28
N HIS A 204 8.46 10.27 -24.85
CA HIS A 204 8.45 9.88 -26.25
C HIS A 204 7.02 9.66 -26.74
N LEU A 205 6.78 9.83 -28.06
CA LEU A 205 5.42 9.81 -28.64
C LEU A 205 4.66 8.51 -28.35
N ALA A 206 5.33 7.36 -28.30
CA ALA A 206 4.64 6.09 -28.03
C ALA A 206 3.98 6.07 -26.65
N ALA A 207 4.64 6.58 -25.59
CA ALA A 207 4.05 6.66 -24.26
C ALA A 207 2.83 7.58 -24.22
N TYR A 208 2.86 8.68 -24.97
CA TYR A 208 1.69 9.58 -25.09
C TYR A 208 0.55 8.93 -25.88
N ILE A 209 0.84 8.11 -26.90
CA ILE A 209 -0.19 7.34 -27.61
C ILE A 209 -0.84 6.33 -26.67
N ASP A 210 -0.06 5.61 -25.87
CA ASP A 210 -0.56 4.68 -24.87
C ASP A 210 -1.43 5.40 -23.82
N ALA A 211 -1.01 6.63 -23.43
CA ALA A 211 -1.77 7.43 -22.47
C ALA A 211 -3.11 7.94 -23.03
N PHE A 212 -3.15 8.44 -24.26
CA PHE A 212 -4.32 9.15 -24.81
C PHE A 212 -5.16 8.31 -25.78
N GLY A 213 -4.64 7.20 -26.30
CA GLY A 213 -5.33 6.33 -27.24
C GLY A 213 -5.55 6.91 -28.65
N ASP A 214 -5.13 8.15 -28.88
CA ASP A 214 -5.25 8.86 -30.17
C ASP A 214 -3.91 9.50 -30.55
N GLU A 215 -3.40 9.18 -31.73
CA GLU A 215 -2.05 9.58 -32.16
C GLU A 215 -1.92 11.11 -32.33
N VAL A 216 -2.96 11.77 -32.88
CA VAL A 216 -2.93 13.22 -33.09
C VAL A 216 -3.05 13.99 -31.80
N LEU A 217 -3.92 13.52 -30.87
CA LEU A 217 -4.04 14.09 -29.52
C LEU A 217 -2.76 13.87 -28.72
N ALA A 218 -2.19 12.68 -28.78
CA ALA A 218 -0.93 12.34 -28.14
C ALA A 218 0.21 13.25 -28.58
N PHE A 219 0.32 13.46 -29.90
CA PHE A 219 1.31 14.38 -30.45
C PHE A 219 1.12 15.82 -29.96
N LYS A 220 -0.13 16.33 -29.96
CA LYS A 220 -0.45 17.66 -29.42
C LYS A 220 -0.05 17.79 -27.94
N LYS A 221 -0.37 16.79 -27.12
CA LYS A 221 -0.07 16.79 -25.70
C LYS A 221 1.41 16.66 -25.41
N ALA A 222 2.13 15.82 -26.15
CA ALA A 222 3.58 15.73 -26.05
C ALA A 222 4.26 17.04 -26.46
N TRP A 223 3.80 17.66 -27.55
CA TRP A 223 4.29 18.97 -27.98
C TRP A 223 4.00 20.06 -26.97
N GLN A 224 2.80 20.11 -26.41
CA GLN A 224 2.42 21.03 -25.35
C GLN A 224 3.35 20.89 -24.14
N CYS A 225 3.68 19.65 -23.75
CA CYS A 225 4.64 19.36 -22.68
C CYS A 225 6.03 19.91 -23.04
N LEU A 226 6.52 19.64 -24.26
CA LEU A 226 7.86 20.07 -24.70
C LEU A 226 8.10 21.56 -24.52
N ILE A 227 7.12 22.39 -24.89
CA ILE A 227 7.29 23.84 -24.88
C ILE A 227 6.85 24.52 -23.57
N ASN A 228 6.16 23.84 -22.67
CA ASN A 228 5.68 24.45 -21.42
C ASN A 228 6.26 23.86 -20.14
N ALA A 229 6.58 22.58 -20.11
CA ALA A 229 6.78 21.87 -18.85
C ALA A 229 7.87 20.79 -18.90
N SER A 230 8.57 20.62 -20.02
CA SER A 230 9.58 19.57 -20.18
C SER A 230 10.98 20.15 -20.11
N ASP A 231 11.87 19.43 -19.45
CA ASP A 231 13.32 19.68 -19.50
C ASP A 231 13.98 19.02 -20.73
N HIS A 232 13.20 18.36 -21.58
CA HIS A 232 13.68 17.71 -22.79
C HIS A 232 13.84 18.71 -23.93
N GLU A 233 14.88 18.56 -24.74
CA GLU A 233 15.17 19.41 -25.90
C GLU A 233 14.40 19.02 -27.15
N SER A 234 13.89 17.77 -27.21
CA SER A 234 13.21 17.24 -28.39
C SER A 234 12.22 16.14 -28.04
N LEU A 235 11.24 15.90 -28.91
CA LEU A 235 10.29 14.81 -28.82
C LEU A 235 10.72 13.68 -29.77
N ASP A 236 10.97 12.48 -29.23
CA ASP A 236 11.20 11.28 -30.03
C ASP A 236 9.87 10.76 -30.57
N LEU A 237 9.77 10.72 -31.87
CA LEU A 237 8.61 10.17 -32.60
C LEU A 237 8.64 8.64 -32.72
N CYS A 238 9.67 7.97 -32.21
CA CYS A 238 9.85 6.52 -32.25
C CYS A 238 9.77 5.93 -33.68
N GLY A 239 10.28 6.67 -34.68
CA GLY A 239 10.22 6.29 -36.08
C GLY A 239 8.84 6.34 -36.72
N ARG A 240 7.84 6.89 -36.05
CA ARG A 240 6.44 6.98 -36.54
C ARG A 240 6.27 8.16 -37.47
N ARG A 241 5.36 7.98 -38.43
CA ARG A 241 4.81 9.04 -39.27
C ARG A 241 3.39 9.34 -38.81
N ILE A 242 3.13 10.58 -38.40
CA ILE A 242 1.81 11.02 -37.98
C ILE A 242 1.00 11.46 -39.20
N ASP A 243 -0.15 10.85 -39.40
CA ASP A 243 -1.09 11.25 -40.49
C ASP A 243 -2.07 12.28 -39.92
N VAL A 244 -1.79 13.55 -40.21
CA VAL A 244 -2.59 14.69 -39.76
C VAL A 244 -3.66 15.00 -40.79
N LYS A 245 -4.91 14.64 -40.53
CA LYS A 245 -6.05 14.83 -41.42
C LYS A 245 -6.56 16.27 -41.50
N ALA A 246 -6.16 17.13 -40.55
CA ALA A 246 -6.52 18.53 -40.46
C ALA A 246 -5.33 19.35 -39.91
N PRO A 247 -5.25 20.65 -40.19
CA PRO A 247 -4.21 21.51 -39.63
C PRO A 247 -4.19 21.41 -38.09
N ILE A 248 -3.01 21.27 -37.53
CA ILE A 248 -2.78 21.36 -36.08
C ILE A 248 -2.27 22.77 -35.79
N ASP A 249 -3.03 23.55 -35.03
CA ASP A 249 -2.55 24.82 -34.51
C ASP A 249 -1.63 24.54 -33.31
N MET A 250 -0.33 24.56 -33.55
CA MET A 250 0.68 24.33 -32.54
C MET A 250 0.76 25.49 -31.51
N ALA A 251 0.31 26.69 -31.90
CA ALA A 251 0.27 27.83 -31.00
C ALA A 251 -0.92 27.74 -30.03
N ALA A 252 -2.08 27.24 -30.49
CA ALA A 252 -3.25 27.05 -29.62
C ALA A 252 -3.04 25.97 -28.57
N ALA A 253 -2.14 25.02 -28.79
CA ALA A 253 -1.76 24.01 -27.81
C ALA A 253 -0.87 24.58 -26.68
N VAL A 254 -0.46 25.85 -26.78
CA VAL A 254 0.52 26.48 -25.89
C VAL A 254 0.06 27.86 -25.48
N PRO A 255 -0.95 27.97 -24.61
CA PRO A 255 -1.55 29.27 -24.26
C PRO A 255 -0.60 30.22 -23.53
N ASN A 256 0.53 29.75 -23.06
CA ASN A 256 1.47 30.54 -22.23
C ASN A 256 2.88 30.65 -22.85
N ARG A 257 3.03 30.49 -24.18
CA ARG A 257 4.32 30.71 -24.82
C ARG A 257 4.71 32.19 -24.68
N THR A 258 5.71 32.45 -23.84
CA THR A 258 6.48 33.69 -23.92
C THR A 258 7.57 33.48 -24.98
N GLU A 259 7.66 34.34 -25.95
CA GLU A 259 8.72 34.37 -26.97
C GLU A 259 10.09 34.64 -26.34
#